data_073b52dbdddbdcf3ec9b0402fb29a0a0
#
_entry.id   073b52dbdddbdcf3ec9b0402fb29a0a0
#
_cell.length_a   1.000
_cell.length_b   1.000
_cell.length_c   1.000
_cell.angle_alpha   90.00
_cell.angle_beta   90.00
_cell.angle_gamma   90.00
#
_symmetry.space_group_name_H-M   'P 1'
#
loop_
_entity.id
_entity.type
_entity.pdbx_description
1 polymer ?
#
loop_
_entity_poly.entity_id
_entity_poly.type
_entity_poly.pdbx_seq_one_letter_code
_entity_poly.pdbx_strand_id
1 'polypeptide(L)'
;FVEELTWRGMVHTIMPGTEELLAKEQVTAYLGIDPTADSLHIGHLCGVMMLRHFQRCGHKPLALVGGATGMIGDPSGKSAERNLLNEETLRHNVSCIQKQLAKFLDFDSDAANKAK
;
A
#
# COMPACT_ATOMS: atom_id res chain seq x y z
N PHE A 1 -5.70 13.53 8.85
CA PHE A 1 -5.25 12.14 8.66
C PHE A 1 -5.01 11.44 9.99
N VAL A 2 -4.08 11.93 10.81
CA VAL A 2 -3.74 11.31 12.10
C VAL A 2 -4.94 11.24 13.04
N GLU A 3 -5.71 12.30 13.14
CA GLU A 3 -6.94 12.38 13.95
C GLU A 3 -7.96 11.29 13.51
N GLU A 4 -8.19 11.11 12.22
CA GLU A 4 -9.06 10.07 11.68
C GLU A 4 -8.57 8.67 12.02
N LEU A 5 -7.27 8.41 11.88
CA LEU A 5 -6.68 7.12 12.24
C LEU A 5 -6.73 6.86 13.75
N THR A 6 -6.54 7.89 14.56
CA THR A 6 -6.62 7.81 16.03
C THR A 6 -8.04 7.43 16.46
N TRP A 7 -9.05 8.10 15.92
CA TRP A 7 -10.45 7.79 16.17
C TRP A 7 -10.81 6.33 15.81
N ARG A 8 -10.23 5.81 14.72
CA ARG A 8 -10.44 4.43 14.27
C ARG A 8 -9.63 3.38 15.03
N GLY A 9 -8.78 3.78 15.98
CA GLY A 9 -7.89 2.86 16.68
C GLY A 9 -6.79 2.25 15.79
N MET A 10 -6.42 2.92 14.70
CA MET A 10 -5.42 2.45 13.74
C MET A 10 -4.01 2.96 14.03
N VAL A 11 -3.84 3.80 15.04
CA VAL A 11 -2.53 4.35 15.42
C VAL A 11 -1.95 3.56 16.57
N HIS A 12 -0.75 3.02 16.37
CA HIS A 12 0.05 2.41 17.43
C HIS A 12 1.14 3.37 17.92
N THR A 13 1.89 3.94 17.01
CA THR A 13 3.00 4.87 17.32
C THR A 13 3.09 5.92 16.22
N ILE A 14 3.41 7.14 16.60
CA ILE A 14 3.65 8.26 15.69
C ILE A 14 5.06 8.78 15.95
N MET A 15 5.85 8.93 14.89
CA MET A 15 7.17 9.55 14.98
C MET A 15 7.03 11.05 15.25
N PRO A 16 7.88 11.63 16.13
CA PRO A 16 7.89 13.07 16.36
C PRO A 16 8.01 13.86 15.05
N GLY A 17 7.22 14.93 14.92
CA GLY A 17 7.21 15.78 13.73
C GLY A 17 6.28 15.32 12.61
N THR A 18 5.69 14.11 12.67
CA THR A 18 4.81 13.59 11.61
C THR A 18 3.53 14.43 11.48
N GLU A 19 2.88 14.76 12.57
CA GLU A 19 1.64 15.54 12.53
C GLU A 19 1.86 16.95 11.99
N GLU A 20 2.94 17.59 12.38
CA GLU A 20 3.31 18.93 11.91
C GLU A 20 3.63 18.91 10.40
N LEU A 21 4.34 17.89 9.94
CA LEU A 21 4.64 17.73 8.51
C LEU A 21 3.37 17.54 7.68
N LEU A 22 2.49 16.65 8.12
CA LEU A 22 1.21 16.36 7.45
C LEU A 22 0.25 17.56 7.44
N ALA A 23 0.35 18.45 8.42
CA ALA A 23 -0.43 19.68 8.47
C ALA A 23 0.12 20.79 7.56
N LYS A 24 1.43 20.77 7.27
CA LYS A 24 2.13 21.81 6.52
C LYS A 24 2.08 21.64 5.02
N GLU A 25 2.23 20.42 4.54
CA GLU A 25 2.45 20.17 3.12
C GLU A 25 1.84 18.85 2.64
N GLN A 26 1.71 18.71 1.33
CA GLN A 26 1.35 17.43 0.72
C GLN A 26 2.53 16.46 0.84
N VAL A 27 2.31 15.37 1.54
CA VAL A 27 3.30 14.32 1.76
C VAL A 27 3.04 13.13 0.85
N THR A 28 4.09 12.41 0.48
CA THR A 28 3.99 11.13 -0.21
C THR A 28 4.32 10.00 0.75
N ALA A 29 3.47 8.99 0.79
CA ALA A 29 3.71 7.77 1.55
C ALA A 29 3.44 6.53 0.71
N TYR A 30 4.08 5.41 1.03
CA TYR A 30 3.90 4.17 0.29
C TYR A 30 3.51 3.00 1.20
N LEU A 31 2.84 2.03 0.59
CA LEU A 31 2.57 0.71 1.16
C LEU A 31 3.14 -0.34 0.20
N GLY A 32 4.01 -1.22 0.71
CA GLY A 32 4.53 -2.36 -0.02
C GLY A 32 3.59 -3.56 0.08
N ILE A 33 3.30 -4.19 -1.06
CA ILE A 33 2.47 -5.39 -1.18
C ILE A 33 3.22 -6.42 -2.00
N ASP A 34 3.39 -7.63 -1.46
CA ASP A 34 3.97 -8.75 -2.20
C ASP A 34 2.89 -9.46 -3.01
N PRO A 35 3.05 -9.60 -4.34
CA PRO A 35 2.06 -10.23 -5.22
C PRO A 35 2.14 -11.76 -5.20
N THR A 36 2.00 -12.35 -4.01
CA THR A 36 2.09 -13.80 -3.78
C THR A 36 0.85 -14.56 -4.22
N ALA A 37 -0.26 -13.86 -4.50
CA ALA A 37 -1.51 -14.39 -4.98
C ALA A 37 -2.19 -13.38 -5.92
N ASP A 38 -3.21 -13.81 -6.62
CA ASP A 38 -4.01 -13.00 -7.54
C ASP A 38 -5.07 -12.12 -6.84
N SER A 39 -5.08 -12.12 -5.52
CA SER A 39 -6.03 -11.34 -4.71
C SER A 39 -5.37 -10.82 -3.44
N LEU A 40 -5.80 -9.62 -3.03
CA LEU A 40 -5.57 -9.11 -1.68
C LEU A 40 -6.42 -9.90 -0.69
N HIS A 41 -5.94 -10.01 0.55
CA HIS A 41 -6.69 -10.57 1.68
C HIS A 41 -7.00 -9.47 2.71
N ILE A 42 -7.77 -9.84 3.74
CA ILE A 42 -8.24 -8.91 4.77
C ILE A 42 -7.08 -8.17 5.49
N GLY A 43 -5.94 -8.82 5.67
CA GLY A 43 -4.76 -8.19 6.28
C GLY A 43 -4.20 -7.03 5.45
N HIS A 44 -4.24 -7.12 4.13
CA HIS A 44 -3.82 -6.02 3.25
C HIS A 44 -4.80 -4.85 3.32
N LEU A 45 -6.08 -5.12 3.56
CA LEU A 45 -7.12 -4.10 3.53
C LEU A 45 -6.88 -3.00 4.57
N CYS A 46 -6.33 -3.32 5.72
CA CYS A 46 -5.98 -2.32 6.75
C CYS A 46 -5.01 -1.26 6.17
N GLY A 47 -3.91 -1.69 5.56
CA GLY A 47 -2.94 -0.79 4.93
C GLY A 47 -3.52 -0.02 3.74
N VAL A 48 -4.32 -0.67 2.91
CA VAL A 48 -4.99 -0.01 1.77
C VAL A 48 -5.96 1.06 2.25
N MET A 49 -6.69 0.82 3.34
CA MET A 49 -7.59 1.82 3.93
C MET A 49 -6.80 3.00 4.54
N MET A 50 -5.61 2.76 5.10
CA MET A 50 -4.73 3.86 5.52
C MET A 50 -4.34 4.73 4.33
N LEU A 51 -3.92 4.16 3.22
CA LEU A 51 -3.61 4.92 2.00
C LEU A 51 -4.84 5.67 1.46
N ARG A 52 -6.02 5.07 1.53
CA ARG A 52 -7.27 5.73 1.14
C ARG A 52 -7.54 6.97 2.00
N HIS A 53 -7.42 6.87 3.33
CA HIS A 53 -7.58 8.01 4.23
C HIS A 53 -6.50 9.07 3.97
N PHE A 54 -5.28 8.64 3.71
CA PHE A 54 -4.16 9.51 3.35
C PHE A 54 -4.46 10.33 2.09
N GLN A 55 -4.96 9.69 1.03
CA GLN A 55 -5.36 10.35 -0.21
C GLN A 55 -6.53 11.31 0.01
N ARG A 56 -7.54 10.92 0.78
CA ARG A 56 -8.70 11.78 1.10
C ARG A 56 -8.33 13.03 1.88
N CYS A 57 -7.25 12.99 2.64
CA CYS A 57 -6.69 14.14 3.36
C CYS A 57 -5.76 15.01 2.50
N GLY A 58 -5.67 14.76 1.20
CA GLY A 58 -4.90 15.57 0.25
C GLY A 58 -3.45 15.13 0.04
N HIS A 59 -3.02 14.04 0.66
CA HIS A 59 -1.67 13.50 0.51
C HIS A 59 -1.60 12.48 -0.64
N LYS A 60 -0.39 12.17 -1.09
CA LYS A 60 -0.15 11.32 -2.26
C LYS A 60 0.23 9.89 -1.88
N PRO A 61 -0.63 8.89 -2.09
CA PRO A 61 -0.30 7.50 -1.83
C PRO A 61 0.46 6.86 -2.99
N LEU A 62 1.41 5.99 -2.66
CA LEU A 62 2.05 5.07 -3.58
C LEU A 62 1.71 3.64 -3.17
N ALA A 63 1.14 2.87 -4.08
CA ALA A 63 0.91 1.44 -3.88
C ALA A 63 2.04 0.65 -4.56
N LEU A 64 3.06 0.29 -3.79
CA LEU A 64 4.22 -0.44 -4.29
C LEU A 64 3.92 -1.93 -4.32
N VAL A 65 3.67 -2.47 -5.51
CA VAL A 65 3.51 -3.92 -5.68
C VAL A 65 4.86 -4.51 -6.08
N GLY A 66 5.43 -5.34 -5.21
CA GLY A 66 6.79 -5.88 -5.36
C GLY A 66 6.89 -6.84 -6.55
N GLY A 67 7.86 -6.60 -7.46
CA GLY A 67 8.18 -7.52 -8.55
C GLY A 67 9.30 -8.48 -8.20
N ALA A 68 10.42 -7.97 -7.71
CA ALA A 68 11.61 -8.78 -7.40
C ALA A 68 11.43 -9.71 -6.20
N THR A 69 10.75 -9.28 -5.15
CA THR A 69 10.50 -10.09 -3.95
C THR A 69 9.61 -11.30 -4.23
N GLY A 70 8.69 -11.21 -5.19
CA GLY A 70 7.88 -12.34 -5.64
C GLY A 70 8.69 -13.40 -6.41
N MET A 71 9.82 -13.02 -7.01
CA MET A 71 10.70 -13.92 -7.77
C MET A 71 11.84 -14.52 -6.93
N ILE A 72 12.31 -13.80 -5.91
CA ILE A 72 13.52 -14.18 -5.13
C ILE A 72 13.16 -14.75 -3.76
N GLY A 73 11.94 -14.50 -3.26
CA GLY A 73 11.53 -14.78 -1.89
C GLY A 73 12.01 -13.72 -0.90
N ASP A 74 11.27 -13.57 0.19
CA ASP A 74 11.62 -12.63 1.26
C ASP A 74 12.78 -13.18 2.11
N PRO A 75 13.91 -12.49 2.25
CA PRO A 75 15.02 -12.93 3.08
C PRO A 75 14.75 -12.86 4.60
N SER A 76 13.58 -12.41 5.04
CA SER A 76 13.23 -12.24 6.45
C SER A 76 13.02 -13.54 7.25
N GLY A 77 13.40 -14.72 6.70
CA GLY A 77 13.60 -15.95 7.46
C GLY A 77 12.34 -16.69 7.94
N LYS A 78 11.16 -16.37 7.41
CA LYS A 78 9.94 -17.16 7.68
C LYS A 78 9.75 -18.22 6.60
N SER A 79 10.20 -19.41 6.92
CA SER A 79 9.96 -20.72 6.31
C SER A 79 10.23 -20.93 4.81
N ALA A 80 10.91 -22.03 4.57
CA ALA A 80 11.60 -22.52 3.39
C ALA A 80 10.73 -22.95 2.19
N GLU A 81 9.50 -22.50 2.05
CA GLU A 81 8.63 -22.90 0.94
C GLU A 81 7.76 -21.75 0.40
N ARG A 82 8.39 -20.62 0.06
CA ARG A 82 7.77 -19.74 -0.93
C ARG A 82 8.16 -20.28 -2.30
N ASN A 83 7.24 -20.98 -2.95
CA ASN A 83 7.37 -21.34 -4.36
C ASN A 83 7.69 -20.07 -5.13
N LEU A 84 8.87 -20.05 -5.75
CA LEU A 84 9.28 -19.00 -6.66
C LEU A 84 8.21 -18.89 -7.76
N LEU A 85 7.50 -17.77 -7.79
CA LEU A 85 6.54 -17.50 -8.84
C LEU A 85 7.28 -17.33 -10.15
N ASN A 86 6.78 -17.93 -11.24
CA ASN A 86 7.28 -17.62 -12.56
C ASN A 86 6.84 -16.19 -12.96
N GLU A 87 7.52 -15.60 -13.93
CA GLU A 87 7.27 -14.22 -14.35
C GLU A 87 5.82 -14.00 -14.84
N GLU A 88 5.24 -14.98 -15.51
CA GLU A 88 3.87 -14.92 -16.02
C GLU A 88 2.84 -14.85 -14.87
N THR A 89 2.97 -15.74 -13.89
CA THR A 89 2.13 -15.74 -12.69
C THR A 89 2.30 -14.44 -11.89
N LEU A 90 3.53 -13.95 -11.76
CA LEU A 90 3.80 -12.69 -11.08
C LEU A 90 3.09 -11.51 -11.77
N ARG A 91 3.21 -11.39 -13.08
CA ARG A 91 2.55 -10.34 -13.87
C ARG A 91 1.03 -10.43 -13.76
N HIS A 92 0.49 -11.64 -13.78
CA HIS A 92 -0.94 -11.88 -13.57
C HIS A 92 -1.39 -11.38 -12.20
N ASN A 93 -0.70 -11.77 -11.13
CA ASN A 93 -1.00 -11.35 -9.77
C ASN A 93 -0.94 -9.83 -9.62
N VAL A 94 0.11 -9.19 -10.14
CA VAL A 94 0.24 -7.72 -10.12
C VAL A 94 -0.94 -7.05 -10.80
N SER A 95 -1.35 -7.53 -11.98
CA SER A 95 -2.51 -6.99 -12.70
C SER A 95 -3.82 -7.12 -11.91
N CYS A 96 -4.02 -8.26 -11.25
CA CYS A 96 -5.21 -8.51 -10.42
C CYS A 96 -5.24 -7.59 -9.19
N ILE A 97 -4.10 -7.46 -8.50
CA ILE A 97 -3.96 -6.57 -7.34
C ILE A 97 -4.19 -5.10 -7.73
N GLN A 98 -3.64 -4.66 -8.86
CA GLN A 98 -3.84 -3.31 -9.38
C GLN A 98 -5.32 -3.00 -9.60
N LYS A 99 -6.07 -3.92 -10.19
CA LYS A 99 -7.52 -3.77 -10.37
C LYS A 99 -8.28 -3.67 -9.05
N GLN A 100 -7.84 -4.40 -8.02
CA GLN A 100 -8.45 -4.31 -6.69
C GLN A 100 -8.12 -2.98 -6.01
N LEU A 101 -6.87 -2.52 -6.08
CA LEU A 101 -6.44 -1.23 -5.52
C LEU A 101 -7.18 -0.06 -6.14
N ALA A 102 -7.49 -0.12 -7.44
CA ALA A 102 -8.25 0.92 -8.15
C ALA A 102 -9.68 1.11 -7.63
N LYS A 103 -10.21 0.17 -6.85
CA LYS A 103 -11.53 0.33 -6.18
C LYS A 103 -11.44 1.22 -4.93
N PHE A 104 -10.26 1.40 -4.37
CA PHE A 104 -10.04 2.14 -3.13
C PHE A 104 -9.30 3.46 -3.32
N LEU A 105 -8.37 3.51 -4.28
CA LEU A 105 -7.50 4.64 -4.54
C LEU A 105 -7.82 5.23 -5.91
N ASP A 106 -7.69 6.55 -6.01
CA ASP A 106 -7.79 7.26 -7.27
C ASP A 106 -6.44 7.31 -7.97
N PHE A 107 -6.32 6.60 -9.09
CA PHE A 107 -5.12 6.57 -9.95
C PHE A 107 -5.30 7.41 -11.22
N ASP A 108 -6.53 7.72 -11.60
CA ASP A 108 -6.87 8.14 -12.97
C ASP A 108 -7.24 9.61 -13.09
N SER A 109 -7.65 10.27 -11.99
CA SER A 109 -8.04 11.68 -12.03
C SER A 109 -6.82 12.60 -12.29
N ASP A 110 -7.11 13.87 -12.57
CA ASP A 110 -6.08 14.92 -12.72
C ASP A 110 -5.67 15.54 -11.38
N ALA A 111 -6.10 14.98 -10.24
CA ALA A 111 -5.74 15.48 -8.93
C ALA A 111 -4.22 15.40 -8.69
N ALA A 112 -3.67 16.44 -8.06
CA ALA A 112 -2.23 16.50 -7.74
C ALA A 112 -1.77 15.35 -6.83
N ASN A 113 -2.69 14.81 -6.02
CA ASN A 113 -2.46 13.72 -5.09
C ASN A 113 -3.00 12.37 -5.58
N LYS A 114 -3.20 12.21 -6.88
CA LYS A 114 -3.54 10.89 -7.41
C LYS A 114 -2.50 9.85 -7.03
N ALA A 115 -2.95 8.62 -6.81
CA ALA A 115 -2.09 7.50 -6.46
C ALA A 115 -1.14 7.09 -7.61
N LYS A 116 -0.08 6.39 -7.25
CA LYS A 116 0.81 5.70 -8.19
C LYS A 116 1.05 4.27 -7.75
#